data_214c619a5459b50710cc62eb7f6dd8ab
#
_entry.id   214c619a5459b50710cc62eb7f6dd8ab
#
_cell.length_a   1.000
_cell.length_b   1.000
_cell.length_c   1.000
_cell.angle_alpha   90.00
_cell.angle_beta   90.00
_cell.angle_gamma   90.00
#
_symmetry.space_group_name_H-M   'P 1'
#
loop_
_entity.id
_entity.type
_entity.pdbx_description
1 polymer ?
#
loop_
_entity_poly.entity_id
_entity_poly.type
_entity_poly.pdbx_seq_one_letter_code
_entity_poly.pdbx_strand_id
1 'polypeptide(L)'
;MCIRDSRNIDIALDPFPFNGATTTFEALAMGVPTISLEGQHFIDRVSASLLSAVELGEFVAHSQQEYINISKDITSDLKSLQNLRLSLRERLSSSSLCQGNRYARSMENAYRDMWQTWCSY
;
A
#
# COMPACT_ATOMS: atom_id res chain seq x y z
N MET A 1 14.80 5.43 3.83
CA MET A 1 14.81 4.36 4.86
C MET A 1 15.74 3.25 4.38
N CYS A 2 16.67 2.80 5.19
CA CYS A 2 17.59 1.75 4.75
C CYS A 2 16.88 0.39 4.89
N ILE A 3 16.86 -0.44 3.84
CA ILE A 3 16.27 -1.81 3.85
C ILE A 3 16.73 -2.62 5.08
N ARG A 4 17.98 -2.39 5.52
CA ARG A 4 18.54 -3.06 6.70
C ARG A 4 17.82 -2.66 8.01
N ASP A 5 17.37 -1.42 8.12
CA ASP A 5 16.74 -0.90 9.34
C ASP A 5 15.28 -1.39 9.47
N SER A 6 14.63 -1.73 8.36
CA SER A 6 13.26 -2.26 8.33
C SER A 6 13.11 -3.59 9.09
N ARG A 7 14.20 -4.34 9.31
CA ARG A 7 14.18 -5.57 10.11
C ARG A 7 13.91 -5.30 11.60
N ASN A 8 14.17 -4.08 12.06
CA ASN A 8 14.00 -3.66 13.44
C ASN A 8 12.67 -2.93 13.68
N ILE A 9 11.81 -2.89 12.66
CA ILE A 9 10.50 -2.21 12.70
C ILE A 9 9.41 -3.25 12.58
N ASP A 10 8.44 -3.22 13.47
CA ASP A 10 7.32 -4.17 13.48
C ASP A 10 6.14 -3.67 12.67
N ILE A 11 5.85 -2.38 12.71
CA ILE A 11 4.82 -1.69 11.92
C ILE A 11 5.37 -0.36 11.42
N ALA A 12 4.84 0.12 10.29
CA ALA A 12 5.12 1.46 9.78
C ALA A 12 3.85 2.32 9.87
N LEU A 13 4.01 3.54 10.33
CA LEU A 13 2.97 4.55 10.38
C LEU A 13 3.18 5.53 9.22
N ASP A 14 2.26 5.50 8.26
CA ASP A 14 2.34 6.35 7.08
C ASP A 14 2.00 7.80 7.44
N PRO A 15 2.81 8.78 7.04
CA PRO A 15 2.52 10.17 7.34
C PRO A 15 1.33 10.71 6.54
N PHE A 16 0.66 11.69 7.10
CA PHE A 16 -0.40 12.43 6.42
C PHE A 16 -0.19 13.94 6.59
N PRO A 17 -0.66 14.80 5.68
CA PRO A 17 -1.51 14.47 4.50
C PRO A 17 -0.74 13.97 3.28
N PHE A 18 0.56 13.76 3.35
CA PHE A 18 1.38 13.26 2.24
C PHE A 18 1.82 11.83 2.51
N ASN A 19 1.14 10.88 1.87
CA ASN A 19 1.45 9.46 2.04
C ASN A 19 2.80 9.07 1.43
N GLY A 20 3.36 7.99 1.94
CA GLY A 20 4.46 7.29 1.28
C GLY A 20 3.98 6.64 -0.03
N ALA A 21 4.90 6.45 -0.95
CA ALA A 21 4.69 5.64 -2.15
C ALA A 21 5.77 4.56 -2.21
N THR A 22 6.98 4.94 -2.61
CA THR A 22 8.15 4.04 -2.63
C THR A 22 8.46 3.51 -1.23
N THR A 23 8.42 4.35 -0.21
CA THR A 23 8.70 3.96 1.18
C THR A 23 7.69 2.95 1.72
N THR A 24 6.40 3.10 1.39
CA THR A 24 5.35 2.13 1.73
C THR A 24 5.57 0.80 1.00
N PHE A 25 5.88 0.86 -0.29
CA PHE A 25 6.20 -0.34 -1.08
C PHE A 25 7.42 -1.08 -0.52
N GLU A 26 8.49 -0.36 -0.17
CA GLU A 26 9.70 -0.92 0.44
C GLU A 26 9.40 -1.55 1.81
N ALA A 27 8.57 -0.91 2.64
CA ALA A 27 8.16 -1.47 3.92
C ALA A 27 7.44 -2.82 3.74
N LEU A 28 6.45 -2.88 2.83
CA LEU A 28 5.72 -4.11 2.50
C LEU A 28 6.67 -5.21 1.96
N ALA A 29 7.62 -4.85 1.09
CA ALA A 29 8.62 -5.77 0.55
C ALA A 29 9.55 -6.34 1.64
N MET A 30 9.74 -5.61 2.72
CA MET A 30 10.52 -6.04 3.89
C MET A 30 9.70 -6.74 4.97
N GLY A 31 8.41 -6.99 4.72
CA GLY A 31 7.52 -7.63 5.67
C GLY A 31 7.09 -6.71 6.82
N VAL A 32 7.05 -5.41 6.57
CA VAL A 32 6.59 -4.41 7.54
C VAL A 32 5.21 -3.91 7.12
N PRO A 33 4.13 -4.29 7.82
CA PRO A 33 2.81 -3.78 7.54
C PRO A 33 2.76 -2.28 7.82
N THR A 34 2.07 -1.55 6.94
CA THR A 34 1.93 -0.10 7.02
C THR A 34 0.48 0.25 7.30
N ILE A 35 0.25 1.21 8.19
CA ILE A 35 -1.07 1.77 8.46
C ILE A 35 -1.11 3.16 7.82
N SER A 36 -2.15 3.45 7.04
CA SER A 36 -2.28 4.72 6.32
C SER A 36 -3.62 5.39 6.61
N LEU A 37 -3.62 6.71 6.61
CA LEU A 37 -4.83 7.52 6.67
C LEU A 37 -5.16 8.01 5.26
N GLU A 38 -6.30 7.55 4.71
CA GLU A 38 -6.79 7.96 3.40
C GLU A 38 -7.48 9.33 3.47
N GLY A 39 -7.15 10.20 2.52
CA GLY A 39 -7.78 11.51 2.36
C GLY A 39 -8.53 11.66 1.04
N GLN A 40 -8.67 12.91 0.57
CA GLN A 40 -9.49 13.26 -0.59
C GLN A 40 -8.67 13.53 -1.86
N HIS A 41 -7.36 13.69 -1.74
CA HIS A 41 -6.48 14.06 -2.85
C HIS A 41 -5.62 12.87 -3.28
N PHE A 42 -5.03 12.97 -4.46
CA PHE A 42 -4.13 11.92 -4.97
C PHE A 42 -3.00 11.59 -3.98
N ILE A 43 -2.36 12.63 -3.42
CA ILE A 43 -1.17 12.48 -2.56
C ILE A 43 -1.45 11.78 -1.22
N ASP A 44 -2.69 11.82 -0.75
CA ASP A 44 -3.12 11.21 0.51
C ASP A 44 -3.89 9.88 0.31
N ARG A 45 -3.82 9.29 -0.91
CA ARG A 45 -4.46 8.03 -1.29
C ARG A 45 -3.49 6.98 -1.85
N VAL A 46 -2.23 7.35 -2.05
CA VAL A 46 -1.26 6.46 -2.71
C VAL A 46 -1.04 5.20 -1.88
N SER A 47 -0.80 5.34 -0.57
CA SER A 47 -0.61 4.17 0.31
C SER A 47 -1.86 3.31 0.42
N ALA A 48 -3.06 3.90 0.46
CA ALA A 48 -4.33 3.16 0.44
C ALA A 48 -4.45 2.28 -0.81
N SER A 49 -4.05 2.80 -1.98
CA SER A 49 -4.02 2.04 -3.23
C SER A 49 -3.03 0.86 -3.17
N LEU A 50 -1.83 1.08 -2.60
CA LEU A 50 -0.83 0.02 -2.43
C LEU A 50 -1.32 -1.06 -1.46
N LEU A 51 -1.88 -0.67 -0.32
CA LEU A 51 -2.42 -1.58 0.68
C LEU A 51 -3.57 -2.42 0.12
N SER A 52 -4.49 -1.81 -0.61
CA SER A 52 -5.59 -2.51 -1.26
C SER A 52 -5.09 -3.55 -2.27
N ALA A 53 -4.03 -3.25 -3.02
CA ALA A 53 -3.47 -4.16 -4.01
C ALA A 53 -2.80 -5.42 -3.40
N VAL A 54 -2.43 -5.36 -2.12
CA VAL A 54 -1.86 -6.49 -1.35
C VAL A 54 -2.83 -7.08 -0.32
N GLU A 55 -4.12 -6.78 -0.46
CA GLU A 55 -5.19 -7.28 0.41
C GLU A 55 -5.01 -6.88 1.88
N LEU A 56 -4.63 -5.62 2.10
CA LEU A 56 -4.48 -4.99 3.41
C LEU A 56 -5.39 -3.77 3.57
N GLY A 57 -6.59 -3.81 3.00
CA GLY A 57 -7.56 -2.74 3.11
C GLY A 57 -7.95 -2.40 4.56
N GLU A 58 -7.87 -3.37 5.47
CA GLU A 58 -8.11 -3.19 6.90
C GLU A 58 -7.10 -2.28 7.61
N PHE A 59 -5.96 -1.98 6.97
CA PHE A 59 -4.95 -1.04 7.49
C PHE A 59 -5.09 0.38 6.91
N VAL A 60 -6.14 0.62 6.13
CA VAL A 60 -6.50 1.95 5.62
C VAL A 60 -7.54 2.57 6.54
N ALA A 61 -7.14 3.61 7.26
CA ALA A 61 -8.01 4.39 8.12
C ALA A 61 -8.68 5.53 7.34
N HIS A 62 -9.92 5.87 7.70
CA HIS A 62 -10.67 6.99 7.13
C HIS A 62 -10.85 8.15 8.13
N SER A 63 -10.31 8.00 9.33
CA SER A 63 -10.25 9.04 10.36
C SER A 63 -8.99 8.90 11.22
N GLN A 64 -8.57 9.99 11.85
CA GLN A 64 -7.44 9.95 12.77
C GLN A 64 -7.68 8.98 13.95
N GLN A 65 -8.92 8.90 14.43
CA GLN A 65 -9.27 7.98 15.51
C GLN A 65 -9.15 6.52 15.05
N GLU A 66 -9.58 6.21 13.84
CA GLU A 66 -9.46 4.88 13.26
C GLU A 66 -7.98 4.51 13.03
N TYR A 67 -7.15 5.45 12.55
CA TYR A 67 -5.72 5.27 12.39
C TYR A 67 -5.04 4.87 13.72
N ILE A 68 -5.40 5.54 14.81
CA ILE A 68 -4.91 5.22 16.16
C ILE A 68 -5.42 3.84 16.62
N ASN A 69 -6.68 3.53 16.36
CA ASN A 69 -7.27 2.26 16.78
C ASN A 69 -6.63 1.08 16.05
N ILE A 70 -6.52 1.13 14.73
CA ILE A 70 -5.83 0.10 13.92
C ILE A 70 -4.40 -0.10 14.41
N SER A 71 -3.68 1.01 14.71
CA SER A 71 -2.31 0.96 15.21
C SER A 71 -2.18 0.22 16.56
N LYS A 72 -3.17 0.36 17.43
CA LYS A 72 -3.23 -0.35 18.71
C LYS A 72 -3.63 -1.81 18.52
N ASP A 73 -4.63 -2.05 17.69
CA ASP A 73 -5.20 -3.38 17.48
C ASP A 73 -4.18 -4.35 16.87
N ILE A 74 -3.43 -3.91 15.85
CA ILE A 74 -2.39 -4.73 15.21
C ILE A 74 -1.27 -5.13 16.20
N THR A 75 -1.00 -4.30 17.20
CA THR A 75 0.03 -4.57 18.21
C THR A 75 -0.48 -5.41 19.39
N SER A 76 -1.77 -5.60 19.51
CA SER A 76 -2.37 -6.39 20.62
C SER A 76 -2.17 -7.90 20.47
N ASP A 77 -2.05 -8.40 19.22
CA ASP A 77 -1.77 -9.80 18.91
C ASP A 77 -0.47 -9.96 18.12
N LEU A 78 0.62 -10.12 18.85
CA LEU A 78 1.96 -10.27 18.29
C LEU A 78 2.11 -11.52 17.42
N LYS A 79 1.33 -12.58 17.66
CA LYS A 79 1.38 -13.79 16.85
C LYS A 79 0.75 -13.56 15.48
N SER A 80 -0.40 -12.91 15.42
CA SER A 80 -1.04 -12.50 14.17
C SER A 80 -0.18 -11.52 13.39
N LEU A 81 0.43 -10.55 14.06
CA LEU A 81 1.37 -9.62 13.45
C LEU A 81 2.58 -10.35 12.83
N GLN A 82 3.16 -11.31 13.53
CA GLN A 82 4.27 -12.11 13.00
C GLN A 82 3.86 -12.90 11.75
N ASN A 83 2.70 -13.56 11.77
CA ASN A 83 2.19 -14.32 10.63
C ASN A 83 1.94 -13.41 9.42
N LEU A 84 1.35 -12.24 9.66
CA LEU A 84 1.15 -11.22 8.64
C LEU A 84 2.49 -10.81 8.01
N ARG A 85 3.48 -10.45 8.82
CA ARG A 85 4.82 -10.04 8.35
C ARG A 85 5.48 -11.09 7.47
N LEU A 86 5.36 -12.37 7.83
CA LEU A 86 5.90 -13.49 7.04
C LEU A 86 5.21 -13.64 5.67
N SER A 87 3.91 -13.32 5.58
CA SER A 87 3.13 -13.45 4.34
C SER A 87 3.26 -12.26 3.40
N LEU A 88 3.64 -11.06 3.89
CA LEU A 88 3.58 -9.81 3.13
C LEU A 88 4.41 -9.83 1.87
N ARG A 89 5.62 -10.39 1.92
CA ARG A 89 6.51 -10.43 0.76
C ARG A 89 5.92 -11.28 -0.37
N GLU A 90 5.30 -12.39 -0.04
CA GLU A 90 4.61 -13.24 -1.02
C GLU A 90 3.37 -12.55 -1.57
N ARG A 91 2.54 -11.96 -0.71
CA ARG A 91 1.38 -11.15 -1.14
C ARG A 91 1.78 -10.05 -2.11
N LEU A 92 2.85 -9.31 -1.79
CA LEU A 92 3.35 -8.25 -2.66
C LEU A 92 3.81 -8.79 -4.01
N SER A 93 4.63 -9.86 -4.03
CA SER A 93 5.17 -10.43 -5.27
C SER A 93 4.10 -11.04 -6.18
N SER A 94 3.02 -11.57 -5.61
CA SER A 94 1.88 -12.12 -6.34
C SER A 94 0.84 -11.07 -6.73
N SER A 95 0.91 -9.87 -6.15
CA SER A 95 -0.03 -8.78 -6.41
C SER A 95 0.10 -8.20 -7.81
N SER A 96 -0.91 -7.43 -8.23
CA SER A 96 -0.88 -6.69 -9.50
C SER A 96 0.27 -5.67 -9.59
N LEU A 97 0.81 -5.23 -8.45
CA LEU A 97 1.92 -4.27 -8.38
C LEU A 97 3.23 -4.84 -8.96
N CYS A 98 3.43 -6.14 -8.89
CA CYS A 98 4.63 -6.82 -9.40
C CYS A 98 4.43 -7.51 -10.75
N GLN A 99 3.25 -7.35 -11.38
CA GLN A 99 2.94 -7.96 -12.68
C GLN A 99 3.16 -6.97 -13.82
N GLY A 100 4.42 -6.79 -14.26
CA GLY A 100 4.79 -5.82 -15.29
C GLY A 100 4.01 -5.97 -16.61
N ASN A 101 3.77 -7.20 -17.07
CA ASN A 101 2.99 -7.44 -18.30
C ASN A 101 1.53 -6.98 -18.17
N ARG A 102 0.92 -7.16 -17.00
CA ARG A 102 -0.44 -6.69 -16.72
C ARG A 102 -0.49 -5.17 -16.70
N TYR A 103 0.49 -4.55 -16.05
CA TYR A 103 0.63 -3.10 -16.03
C TYR A 103 0.78 -2.53 -17.45
N ALA A 104 1.68 -3.08 -18.25
CA ALA A 104 1.91 -2.64 -19.62
C ALA A 104 0.61 -2.69 -20.45
N ARG A 105 -0.14 -3.80 -20.40
CA ARG A 105 -1.43 -3.92 -21.12
C ARG A 105 -2.46 -2.91 -20.63
N SER A 106 -2.52 -2.64 -19.33
CA SER A 106 -3.44 -1.64 -18.78
C SER A 106 -3.10 -0.24 -19.28
N MET A 107 -1.81 0.10 -19.35
CA MET A 107 -1.34 1.37 -19.89
C MET A 107 -1.62 1.51 -21.40
N GLU A 108 -1.36 0.45 -22.17
CA GLU A 108 -1.65 0.41 -23.61
C GLU A 108 -3.16 0.64 -23.89
N ASN A 109 -4.02 0.02 -23.11
CA ASN A 109 -5.47 0.21 -23.22
C ASN A 109 -5.87 1.63 -22.85
N ALA A 110 -5.36 2.17 -21.74
CA ALA A 110 -5.64 3.56 -21.32
C ALA A 110 -5.22 4.57 -22.42
N TYR A 111 -4.04 4.42 -23.00
CA TYR A 111 -3.60 5.29 -24.10
C TYR A 111 -4.49 5.15 -25.35
N ARG A 112 -4.94 3.94 -25.66
CA ARG A 112 -5.84 3.71 -26.80
C ARG A 112 -7.20 4.38 -26.57
N ASP A 113 -7.74 4.25 -25.36
CA ASP A 113 -9.02 4.87 -25.00
C ASP A 113 -8.93 6.41 -25.01
N MET A 114 -7.84 6.97 -24.49
CA MET A 114 -7.57 8.41 -24.56
C MET A 114 -7.49 8.90 -26.01
N TRP A 115 -6.80 8.16 -26.88
CA TRP A 115 -6.68 8.50 -28.29
C TRP A 115 -8.04 8.42 -29.02
N GLN A 116 -8.82 7.37 -28.78
CA GLN A 116 -10.15 7.23 -29.37
C GLN A 116 -11.08 8.34 -28.90
N THR A 117 -11.04 8.70 -27.64
CA THR A 117 -11.81 9.81 -27.08
C THR A 117 -11.42 11.12 -27.77
N TRP A 118 -10.14 11.41 -27.91
CA TRP A 118 -9.64 12.60 -28.61
C TRP A 118 -10.10 12.67 -30.07
N CYS A 119 -10.05 11.55 -30.79
CA CYS A 119 -10.47 11.50 -32.20
C CYS A 119 -11.98 11.63 -32.40
N SER A 120 -12.79 11.49 -31.34
CA SER A 120 -14.26 11.61 -31.40
C SER A 120 -14.78 13.03 -31.20
N TYR A 121 -13.89 13.99 -30.88
CA TYR A 121 -14.17 15.43 -30.83
C TYR A 121 -13.83 16.11 -32.17
#